data_39c14ff4727ff0c47ef4c57f51e9ce56
#
_entry.id   39c14ff4727ff0c47ef4c57f51e9ce56
#
_cell.length_a   1.000
_cell.length_b   1.000
_cell.length_c   1.000
_cell.angle_alpha   90.00
_cell.angle_beta   90.00
_cell.angle_gamma   90.00
#
_symmetry.space_group_name_H-M   'P 1'
#
loop_
_entity.id
_entity.type
_entity.pdbx_description
1 polymer ?
#
loop_
_entity_poly.entity_id
_entity_poly.type
_entity_poly.pdbx_seq_one_letter_code
_entity_poly.pdbx_strand_id
1 'polypeptide(L)'
;LPGSLLCLLMLYLLLLFIQRYRNVFPLFRLPDISNKKIRVLLTSLFLLGYTGYGFHYFFYNYNRNERIMLKAEQFVKSKDWRSVLEYTKKYLDTGRYNQLISYFHHLALYHTGQLPYHLLDYPQKQGVKGLYFPWNSDSRESEYGHILYEELGYINEAQRWEFESMVVWGETAPHLINLAQYNIVNHRPLVAQRFINKLKQSLFYREKALLLEKIVNEGKVPGLRNALDGKVDTPARFANVLNIGPELQYLCENDSTN
;
A
#
# COMPACT_ATOMS: atom_id res chain seq x y z
N LEU A 1 8.02 19.51 3.72
CA LEU A 1 8.94 19.62 4.89
C LEU A 1 10.30 18.92 4.72
N PRO A 2 10.50 17.82 3.98
CA PRO A 2 11.84 17.44 3.54
C PRO A 2 12.49 18.52 2.65
N GLY A 3 11.66 19.36 2.03
CA GLY A 3 12.13 20.50 1.24
C GLY A 3 12.95 21.54 2.02
N SER A 4 12.62 21.81 3.28
CA SER A 4 13.36 22.79 4.09
C SER A 4 14.78 22.33 4.41
N LEU A 5 14.96 21.03 4.69
CA LEU A 5 16.26 20.43 4.90
C LEU A 5 17.10 20.41 3.60
N LEU A 6 16.46 20.08 2.48
CA LEU A 6 17.09 20.12 1.18
C LEU A 6 17.48 21.54 0.78
N CYS A 7 16.62 22.53 1.05
CA CYS A 7 16.92 23.95 0.81
C CYS A 7 18.12 24.45 1.63
N LEU A 8 18.22 24.05 2.92
CA LEU A 8 19.38 24.41 3.76
C LEU A 8 20.67 23.76 3.23
N LEU A 9 20.62 22.51 2.79
CA LEU A 9 21.77 21.84 2.19
C LEU A 9 22.17 22.52 0.87
N MET A 10 21.19 22.82 0.02
CA MET A 10 21.43 23.53 -1.26
C MET A 10 22.00 24.92 -1.03
N LEU A 11 21.48 25.67 -0.04
CA LEU A 11 22.01 26.97 0.33
C LEU A 11 23.48 26.86 0.79
N TYR A 12 23.78 25.85 1.60
CA TYR A 12 25.15 25.61 2.06
C TYR A 12 26.09 25.25 0.89
N LEU A 13 25.66 24.35 0.00
CA LEU A 13 26.45 24.00 -1.20
C LEU A 13 26.63 25.20 -2.12
N LEU A 14 25.60 26.06 -2.26
CA LEU A 14 25.68 27.30 -3.02
C LEU A 14 26.71 28.26 -2.41
N LEU A 15 26.72 28.42 -1.09
CA LEU A 15 27.70 29.25 -0.39
C LEU A 15 29.11 28.72 -0.57
N LEU A 16 29.33 27.41 -0.50
CA LEU A 16 30.63 26.79 -0.79
C LEU A 16 31.04 27.00 -2.26
N PHE A 17 30.11 26.88 -3.19
CA PHE A 17 30.34 27.14 -4.60
C PHE A 17 30.72 28.60 -4.84
N ILE A 18 29.96 29.56 -4.31
CA ILE A 18 30.27 30.99 -4.39
C ILE A 18 31.65 31.30 -3.80
N GLN A 19 31.99 30.68 -2.66
CA GLN A 19 33.30 30.85 -2.01
C GLN A 19 34.45 30.29 -2.88
N ARG A 20 34.24 29.16 -3.59
CA ARG A 20 35.23 28.54 -4.46
C ARG A 20 35.46 29.37 -5.75
N TYR A 21 34.37 29.95 -6.25
CA TYR A 21 34.40 30.74 -7.51
C TYR A 21 34.32 32.25 -7.26
N ARG A 22 34.83 32.71 -6.12
CA ARG A 22 34.79 34.12 -5.67
C ARG A 22 35.27 35.11 -6.74
N ASN A 23 36.22 34.74 -7.57
CA ASN A 23 36.76 35.60 -8.65
C ASN A 23 35.79 35.76 -9.83
N VAL A 24 34.80 34.88 -9.96
CA VAL A 24 33.83 34.90 -11.05
C VAL A 24 32.56 35.68 -10.66
N PHE A 25 32.26 35.76 -9.34
CA PHE A 25 31.07 36.44 -8.84
C PHE A 25 31.43 37.58 -7.83
N PRO A 26 31.90 38.75 -8.35
CA PRO A 26 32.36 39.85 -7.52
C PRO A 26 31.23 40.51 -6.67
N LEU A 27 29.96 40.31 -7.02
CA LEU A 27 28.80 40.89 -6.31
C LEU A 27 28.56 40.25 -4.92
N PHE A 28 29.05 39.04 -4.67
CA PHE A 28 28.89 38.33 -3.38
C PHE A 28 30.23 38.27 -2.64
N ARG A 29 30.71 39.42 -2.12
CA ARG A 29 31.86 39.42 -1.19
C ARG A 29 31.46 38.88 0.16
N LEU A 30 31.49 37.57 0.32
CA LEU A 30 31.51 36.96 1.67
C LEU A 30 32.82 37.35 2.36
N PRO A 31 32.81 37.64 3.69
CA PRO A 31 34.01 37.93 4.42
C PRO A 31 35.03 36.80 4.26
N ASP A 32 36.29 37.21 3.97
CA ASP A 32 37.37 36.25 3.73
C ASP A 32 37.78 35.60 5.05
N ILE A 33 37.29 34.39 5.34
CA ILE A 33 37.73 33.60 6.47
C ILE A 33 39.03 32.92 6.06
N SER A 34 40.09 33.71 6.06
CA SER A 34 41.45 33.28 5.72
C SER A 34 41.99 32.22 6.72
N ASN A 35 41.50 32.24 7.94
CA ASN A 35 41.92 31.31 8.97
C ASN A 35 41.25 29.94 8.81
N LYS A 36 42.07 28.93 8.42
CA LYS A 36 41.64 27.54 8.22
C LYS A 36 40.89 26.97 9.43
N LYS A 37 41.32 27.31 10.67
CA LYS A 37 40.73 26.84 11.93
C LYS A 37 39.31 27.40 12.09
N ILE A 38 39.10 28.69 11.82
CA ILE A 38 37.79 29.34 11.93
C ILE A 38 36.81 28.77 10.88
N ARG A 39 37.27 28.52 9.66
CA ARG A 39 36.48 27.92 8.62
C ARG A 39 35.99 26.49 8.98
N VAL A 40 36.92 25.67 9.50
CA VAL A 40 36.60 24.31 9.98
C VAL A 40 35.60 24.38 11.14
N LEU A 41 35.80 25.30 12.09
CA LEU A 41 34.86 25.48 13.20
C LEU A 41 33.46 25.85 12.74
N LEU A 42 33.33 26.82 11.82
CA LEU A 42 32.05 27.25 11.28
C LEU A 42 31.35 26.12 10.49
N THR A 43 32.09 25.36 9.68
CA THR A 43 31.50 24.22 8.94
C THR A 43 31.05 23.11 9.90
N SER A 44 31.83 22.83 10.94
CA SER A 44 31.44 21.85 11.97
C SER A 44 30.19 22.29 12.75
N LEU A 45 30.12 23.56 13.13
CA LEU A 45 28.94 24.13 13.81
C LEU A 45 27.69 24.08 12.94
N PHE A 46 27.82 24.40 11.64
CA PHE A 46 26.73 24.30 10.68
C PHE A 46 26.27 22.84 10.53
N LEU A 47 27.20 21.90 10.38
CA LEU A 47 26.87 20.47 10.26
C LEU A 47 26.17 19.95 11.52
N LEU A 48 26.63 20.37 12.69
CA LEU A 48 26.05 20.00 13.99
C LEU A 48 24.65 20.59 14.16
N GLY A 49 24.45 21.84 13.75
CA GLY A 49 23.11 22.48 13.73
C GLY A 49 22.16 21.79 12.74
N TYR A 50 22.66 21.45 11.57
CA TYR A 50 21.89 20.74 10.55
C TYR A 50 21.45 19.33 11.01
N THR A 51 22.40 18.57 11.59
CA THR A 51 22.07 17.23 12.13
C THR A 51 21.15 17.34 13.34
N GLY A 52 21.38 18.29 14.25
CA GLY A 52 20.51 18.54 15.39
C GLY A 52 19.06 18.91 14.97
N TYR A 53 18.94 19.78 13.97
CA TYR A 53 17.63 20.11 13.39
C TYR A 53 16.97 18.90 12.74
N GLY A 54 17.73 18.07 12.02
CA GLY A 54 17.22 16.84 11.41
C GLY A 54 16.69 15.85 12.46
N PHE A 55 17.44 15.66 13.55
CA PHE A 55 16.98 14.84 14.68
C PHE A 55 15.71 15.42 15.33
N HIS A 56 15.71 16.73 15.63
CA HIS A 56 14.53 17.39 16.21
C HIS A 56 13.31 17.22 15.31
N TYR A 57 13.45 17.46 14.01
CA TYR A 57 12.39 17.29 13.05
C TYR A 57 11.88 15.85 12.99
N PHE A 58 12.79 14.87 12.99
CA PHE A 58 12.44 13.45 12.99
C PHE A 58 11.65 13.08 14.25
N PHE A 59 12.11 13.46 15.43
CA PHE A 59 11.41 13.14 16.68
C PHE A 59 10.10 13.90 16.84
N TYR A 60 10.01 15.14 16.42
CA TYR A 60 8.80 15.94 16.47
C TYR A 60 7.70 15.37 15.55
N ASN A 61 8.08 14.90 14.35
CA ASN A 61 7.13 14.34 13.38
C ASN A 61 6.99 12.81 13.50
N TYR A 62 7.64 12.18 14.50
CA TYR A 62 7.58 10.75 14.67
C TYR A 62 6.20 10.30 15.13
N ASN A 63 5.40 9.77 14.19
CA ASN A 63 4.10 9.21 14.49
C ASN A 63 4.19 7.70 14.71
N ARG A 64 4.18 7.29 15.99
CA ARG A 64 4.24 5.86 16.35
C ARG A 64 3.08 5.05 15.75
N ASN A 65 1.90 5.65 15.63
CA ASN A 65 0.72 4.95 15.11
C ASN A 65 0.82 4.72 13.61
N GLU A 66 1.29 5.72 12.85
CA GLU A 66 1.59 5.56 11.44
C GLU A 66 2.62 4.44 11.19
N ARG A 67 3.64 4.37 12.02
CA ARG A 67 4.62 3.29 11.93
C ARG A 67 4.03 1.92 12.19
N ILE A 68 3.13 1.80 13.17
CA ILE A 68 2.42 0.54 13.44
C ILE A 68 1.58 0.15 12.24
N MET A 69 0.83 1.10 11.66
CA MET A 69 0.01 0.89 10.48
C MET A 69 0.85 0.44 9.27
N LEU A 70 1.93 1.14 8.95
CA LEU A 70 2.83 0.78 7.85
C LEU A 70 3.45 -0.61 8.01
N LYS A 71 3.78 -0.99 9.25
CA LYS A 71 4.27 -2.35 9.52
C LYS A 71 3.18 -3.40 9.38
N ALA A 72 1.97 -3.13 9.86
CA ALA A 72 0.84 -4.03 9.67
C ALA A 72 0.57 -4.25 8.17
N GLU A 73 0.57 -3.19 7.36
CA GLU A 73 0.47 -3.29 5.91
C GLU A 73 1.57 -4.15 5.28
N GLN A 74 2.81 -3.96 5.70
CA GLN A 74 3.93 -4.76 5.20
C GLN A 74 3.72 -6.24 5.49
N PHE A 75 3.26 -6.59 6.70
CA PHE A 75 2.97 -7.98 7.08
C PHE A 75 1.75 -8.54 6.35
N VAL A 76 0.72 -7.74 6.10
CA VAL A 76 -0.42 -8.15 5.25
C VAL A 76 0.07 -8.49 3.84
N LYS A 77 0.89 -7.63 3.24
CA LYS A 77 1.48 -7.86 1.89
C LYS A 77 2.36 -9.12 1.84
N SER A 78 3.03 -9.46 2.94
CA SER A 78 3.83 -10.70 3.06
C SER A 78 3.02 -11.92 3.54
N LYS A 79 1.73 -11.74 3.83
CA LYS A 79 0.83 -12.77 4.39
C LYS A 79 1.33 -13.37 5.73
N ASP A 80 2.11 -12.58 6.50
CA ASP A 80 2.53 -12.95 7.86
C ASP A 80 1.47 -12.57 8.89
N TRP A 81 0.42 -13.38 8.95
CA TRP A 81 -0.76 -13.11 9.76
C TRP A 81 -0.51 -13.05 11.26
N ARG A 82 0.50 -13.76 11.76
CA ARG A 82 0.87 -13.71 13.19
C ARG A 82 1.45 -12.34 13.56
N SER A 83 2.35 -11.84 12.74
CA SER A 83 2.90 -10.49 12.93
C SER A 83 1.82 -9.42 12.74
N VAL A 84 0.88 -9.59 11.79
CA VAL A 84 -0.28 -8.68 11.66
C VAL A 84 -1.06 -8.62 12.97
N LEU A 85 -1.42 -9.77 13.58
CA LEU A 85 -2.14 -9.79 14.85
C LEU A 85 -1.39 -9.06 15.96
N GLU A 86 -0.09 -9.30 16.09
CA GLU A 86 0.73 -8.66 17.12
C GLU A 86 0.74 -7.14 16.99
N TYR A 87 0.95 -6.62 15.77
CA TYR A 87 1.04 -5.19 15.54
C TYR A 87 -0.32 -4.48 15.61
N THR A 88 -1.37 -5.09 15.06
CA THR A 88 -2.73 -4.54 15.13
C THR A 88 -3.26 -4.54 16.55
N LYS A 89 -2.99 -5.60 17.33
CA LYS A 89 -3.32 -5.67 18.76
C LYS A 89 -2.68 -4.52 19.54
N LYS A 90 -1.37 -4.27 19.36
CA LYS A 90 -0.68 -3.15 20.00
C LYS A 90 -1.33 -1.79 19.73
N TYR A 91 -1.93 -1.62 18.56
CA TYR A 91 -2.67 -0.41 18.22
C TYR A 91 -4.04 -0.37 18.92
N LEU A 92 -4.81 -1.46 18.83
CA LEU A 92 -6.17 -1.54 19.39
C LEU A 92 -6.17 -1.46 20.91
N ASP A 93 -5.17 -2.01 21.58
CA ASP A 93 -4.98 -1.94 23.05
C ASP A 93 -4.78 -0.49 23.54
N THR A 94 -4.42 0.45 22.67
CA THR A 94 -4.40 1.88 23.01
C THR A 94 -5.78 2.53 23.11
N GLY A 95 -6.86 1.80 22.85
CA GLY A 95 -8.22 2.30 22.77
C GLY A 95 -8.52 3.16 21.55
N ARG A 96 -7.57 3.30 20.63
CA ARG A 96 -7.74 4.02 19.37
C ARG A 96 -8.43 3.13 18.35
N TYR A 97 -9.13 3.77 17.45
CA TYR A 97 -9.82 3.12 16.36
C TYR A 97 -9.30 3.63 15.01
N ASN A 98 -8.99 2.71 14.13
CA ASN A 98 -8.71 2.96 12.72
C ASN A 98 -9.33 1.81 11.93
N GLN A 99 -10.10 2.12 10.88
CA GLN A 99 -10.83 1.11 10.10
C GLN A 99 -9.90 0.12 9.42
N LEU A 100 -8.81 0.59 8.83
CA LEU A 100 -7.85 -0.24 8.14
C LEU A 100 -7.14 -1.21 9.09
N ILE A 101 -6.76 -0.73 10.29
CA ILE A 101 -6.16 -1.59 11.32
C ILE A 101 -7.14 -2.64 11.80
N SER A 102 -8.41 -2.27 12.02
CA SER A 102 -9.45 -3.24 12.42
C SER A 102 -9.68 -4.28 11.34
N TYR A 103 -9.74 -3.86 10.07
CA TYR A 103 -9.85 -4.75 8.93
C TYR A 103 -8.66 -5.74 8.87
N PHE A 104 -7.43 -5.29 8.99
CA PHE A 104 -6.25 -6.14 9.01
C PHE A 104 -6.26 -7.11 10.20
N HIS A 105 -6.75 -6.64 11.35
CA HIS A 105 -6.90 -7.49 12.54
C HIS A 105 -7.90 -8.63 12.28
N HIS A 106 -9.09 -8.31 11.74
CA HIS A 106 -10.10 -9.31 11.41
C HIS A 106 -9.61 -10.29 10.34
N LEU A 107 -8.93 -9.81 9.32
CA LEU A 107 -8.34 -10.65 8.28
C LEU A 107 -7.29 -11.61 8.87
N ALA A 108 -6.46 -11.13 9.78
CA ALA A 108 -5.47 -11.96 10.45
C ALA A 108 -6.11 -12.97 11.43
N LEU A 109 -7.18 -12.60 12.13
CA LEU A 109 -7.98 -13.52 12.93
C LEU A 109 -8.60 -14.63 12.05
N TYR A 110 -9.10 -14.28 10.87
CA TYR A 110 -9.62 -15.24 9.90
C TYR A 110 -8.56 -16.25 9.49
N HIS A 111 -7.40 -15.80 9.04
CA HIS A 111 -6.31 -16.67 8.59
C HIS A 111 -5.68 -17.53 9.69
N THR A 112 -5.78 -17.09 10.95
CA THR A 112 -5.30 -17.87 12.10
C THR A 112 -6.38 -18.76 12.72
N GLY A 113 -7.62 -18.76 12.17
CA GLY A 113 -8.75 -19.54 12.67
C GLY A 113 -9.33 -19.03 13.99
N GLN A 114 -8.99 -17.80 14.39
CA GLN A 114 -9.38 -17.19 15.66
C GLN A 114 -10.58 -16.25 15.55
N LEU A 115 -11.05 -15.96 14.34
CA LEU A 115 -12.10 -14.97 14.09
C LEU A 115 -13.37 -15.21 14.91
N PRO A 116 -13.94 -16.43 15.01
CA PRO A 116 -15.18 -16.67 15.77
C PRO A 116 -15.04 -16.41 17.28
N TYR A 117 -13.83 -16.51 17.80
CA TYR A 117 -13.58 -16.43 19.26
C TYR A 117 -13.17 -15.02 19.69
N HIS A 118 -12.49 -14.26 18.83
CA HIS A 118 -11.83 -13.00 19.17
C HIS A 118 -12.34 -11.79 18.40
N LEU A 119 -13.34 -11.97 17.52
CA LEU A 119 -13.91 -10.87 16.72
C LEU A 119 -14.42 -9.71 17.60
N LEU A 120 -15.02 -10.04 18.75
CA LEU A 120 -15.67 -9.07 19.64
C LEU A 120 -14.81 -8.62 20.82
N ASP A 121 -13.54 -8.99 20.86
CA ASP A 121 -12.61 -8.56 21.93
C ASP A 121 -12.37 -7.04 21.92
N TYR A 122 -12.60 -6.40 20.76
CA TYR A 122 -12.49 -4.95 20.60
C TYR A 122 -13.83 -4.34 20.17
N PRO A 123 -14.08 -3.07 20.52
CA PRO A 123 -15.32 -2.38 20.15
C PRO A 123 -15.50 -2.31 18.63
N GLN A 124 -16.58 -2.91 18.13
CA GLN A 124 -16.94 -2.93 16.71
C GLN A 124 -17.66 -1.62 16.33
N LYS A 125 -16.94 -0.48 16.31
CA LYS A 125 -17.51 0.87 16.12
C LYS A 125 -18.25 1.04 14.78
N GLN A 126 -17.94 0.23 13.78
CA GLN A 126 -18.59 0.28 12.47
C GLN A 126 -19.53 -0.89 12.21
N GLY A 127 -19.72 -1.77 13.19
CA GLY A 127 -20.55 -2.95 13.02
C GLY A 127 -20.07 -3.80 11.84
N VAL A 128 -21.01 -4.27 11.02
CA VAL A 128 -20.70 -5.09 9.83
C VAL A 128 -19.73 -4.40 8.86
N LYS A 129 -19.79 -3.07 8.75
CA LYS A 129 -18.87 -2.28 7.91
C LYS A 129 -17.40 -2.33 8.37
N GLY A 130 -17.11 -2.92 9.53
CA GLY A 130 -15.74 -3.21 9.98
C GLY A 130 -15.11 -4.42 9.30
N LEU A 131 -15.89 -5.23 8.61
CA LEU A 131 -15.43 -6.44 7.90
C LEU A 131 -15.15 -6.19 6.40
N TYR A 132 -15.64 -5.10 5.85
CA TYR A 132 -15.42 -4.71 4.46
C TYR A 132 -15.35 -3.19 4.31
N PHE A 133 -14.80 -2.72 3.19
CA PHE A 133 -14.76 -1.29 2.90
C PHE A 133 -15.87 -0.88 1.93
N PRO A 134 -16.63 0.20 2.22
CA PRO A 134 -17.36 0.88 1.17
C PRO A 134 -16.34 1.48 0.19
N TRP A 135 -16.64 1.46 -1.10
CA TRP A 135 -15.76 2.11 -2.07
C TRP A 135 -15.64 3.60 -1.76
N ASN A 136 -14.41 4.05 -1.56
CA ASN A 136 -14.06 5.45 -1.44
C ASN A 136 -12.74 5.69 -2.18
N SER A 137 -12.80 6.37 -3.32
CA SER A 137 -11.66 6.61 -4.19
C SER A 137 -10.54 7.42 -3.53
N ASP A 138 -10.86 8.24 -2.54
CA ASP A 138 -9.91 9.12 -1.89
C ASP A 138 -9.28 8.49 -0.64
N SER A 139 -9.72 7.30 -0.27
CA SER A 139 -9.26 6.64 0.94
C SER A 139 -8.19 5.58 0.64
N ARG A 140 -7.26 5.46 1.59
CA ARG A 140 -6.21 4.44 1.54
C ARG A 140 -6.77 3.02 1.61
N GLU A 141 -7.94 2.86 2.18
CA GLU A 141 -8.65 1.59 2.29
C GLU A 141 -8.97 0.99 0.92
N SER A 142 -9.12 1.83 -0.11
CA SER A 142 -9.38 1.36 -1.48
C SER A 142 -8.28 0.41 -2.00
N GLU A 143 -7.04 0.61 -1.57
CA GLU A 143 -5.88 -0.22 -1.96
C GLU A 143 -5.98 -1.66 -1.42
N TYR A 144 -6.78 -1.89 -0.36
CA TYR A 144 -6.84 -3.18 0.33
C TYR A 144 -8.20 -3.88 0.21
N GLY A 145 -9.18 -3.23 -0.39
CA GLY A 145 -10.53 -3.80 -0.51
C GLY A 145 -10.61 -5.08 -1.33
N HIS A 146 -9.71 -5.27 -2.30
CA HIS A 146 -9.63 -6.46 -3.14
C HIS A 146 -9.36 -7.75 -2.34
N ILE A 147 -8.63 -7.66 -1.21
CA ILE A 147 -8.19 -8.84 -0.43
C ILE A 147 -9.40 -9.65 0.06
N LEU A 148 -10.44 -8.99 0.58
CA LEU A 148 -11.65 -9.68 1.03
C LEU A 148 -12.28 -10.52 -0.08
N TYR A 149 -12.42 -9.94 -1.27
CA TYR A 149 -13.04 -10.63 -2.41
C TYR A 149 -12.15 -11.73 -2.97
N GLU A 150 -10.82 -11.56 -2.91
CA GLU A 150 -9.85 -12.61 -3.21
C GLU A 150 -10.05 -13.82 -2.29
N GLU A 151 -10.17 -13.59 -0.97
CA GLU A 151 -10.39 -14.65 0.02
C GLU A 151 -11.73 -15.36 -0.15
N LEU A 152 -12.78 -14.63 -0.50
CA LEU A 152 -14.10 -15.19 -0.79
C LEU A 152 -14.13 -15.91 -2.14
N GLY A 153 -13.12 -15.74 -3.00
CA GLY A 153 -13.08 -16.29 -4.34
C GLY A 153 -13.91 -15.51 -5.37
N TYR A 154 -14.33 -14.29 -5.04
CA TYR A 154 -15.06 -13.40 -5.97
C TYR A 154 -14.07 -12.58 -6.81
N ILE A 155 -13.37 -13.27 -7.70
CA ILE A 155 -12.22 -12.73 -8.43
C ILE A 155 -12.60 -11.56 -9.35
N ASN A 156 -13.81 -11.53 -9.92
CA ASN A 156 -14.27 -10.41 -10.72
C ASN A 156 -14.40 -9.12 -9.87
N GLU A 157 -14.90 -9.25 -8.65
CA GLU A 157 -15.00 -8.12 -7.72
C GLU A 157 -13.63 -7.69 -7.18
N ALA A 158 -12.76 -8.65 -6.86
CA ALA A 158 -11.37 -8.36 -6.52
C ALA A 158 -10.65 -7.61 -7.66
N GLN A 159 -10.86 -8.04 -8.90
CA GLN A 159 -10.32 -7.37 -10.09
C GLN A 159 -10.86 -5.95 -10.24
N ARG A 160 -12.14 -5.71 -9.99
CA ARG A 160 -12.76 -4.38 -10.05
C ARG A 160 -12.10 -3.44 -9.03
N TRP A 161 -12.02 -3.87 -7.77
CA TRP A 161 -11.36 -3.10 -6.71
C TRP A 161 -9.91 -2.74 -7.06
N GLU A 162 -9.17 -3.72 -7.52
CA GLU A 162 -7.75 -3.55 -7.88
C GLU A 162 -7.58 -2.61 -9.08
N PHE A 163 -8.47 -2.71 -10.09
CA PHE A 163 -8.43 -1.84 -11.26
C PHE A 163 -8.75 -0.39 -10.90
N GLU A 164 -9.79 -0.16 -10.09
CA GLU A 164 -10.16 1.17 -9.63
C GLU A 164 -9.08 1.75 -8.72
N SER A 165 -8.48 0.95 -7.85
CA SER A 165 -7.32 1.35 -7.04
C SER A 165 -6.14 1.76 -7.92
N MET A 166 -5.85 0.99 -8.97
CA MET A 166 -4.79 1.33 -9.93
C MET A 166 -5.07 2.67 -10.64
N VAL A 167 -6.33 2.99 -10.95
CA VAL A 167 -6.69 4.28 -11.57
C VAL A 167 -6.44 5.44 -10.63
N VAL A 168 -6.70 5.26 -9.33
CA VAL A 168 -6.52 6.31 -8.31
C VAL A 168 -5.05 6.49 -7.93
N TRP A 169 -4.36 5.39 -7.64
CA TRP A 169 -2.99 5.41 -7.08
C TRP A 169 -1.89 5.25 -8.12
N GLY A 170 -2.27 4.96 -9.37
CA GLY A 170 -1.35 4.74 -10.48
C GLY A 170 -0.98 3.28 -10.71
N GLU A 171 -0.29 3.02 -11.79
CA GLU A 171 0.14 1.69 -12.24
C GLU A 171 1.37 1.21 -11.43
N THR A 172 1.16 0.83 -10.18
CA THR A 172 2.23 0.24 -9.36
C THR A 172 2.44 -1.23 -9.70
N ALA A 173 3.61 -1.76 -9.39
CA ALA A 173 3.88 -3.18 -9.65
C ALA A 173 2.93 -4.15 -8.91
N PRO A 174 2.54 -3.93 -7.64
CA PRO A 174 1.50 -4.73 -6.98
C PRO A 174 0.18 -4.77 -7.77
N HIS A 175 -0.34 -3.61 -8.21
CA HIS A 175 -1.58 -3.55 -9.01
C HIS A 175 -1.46 -4.36 -10.30
N LEU A 176 -0.35 -4.20 -11.02
CA LEU A 176 -0.12 -4.94 -12.27
C LEU A 176 -0.03 -6.45 -12.04
N ILE A 177 0.57 -6.89 -10.92
CA ILE A 177 0.66 -8.30 -10.54
C ILE A 177 -0.74 -8.86 -10.26
N ASN A 178 -1.50 -8.21 -9.39
CA ASN A 178 -2.82 -8.66 -8.98
C ASN A 178 -3.78 -8.70 -10.19
N LEU A 179 -3.81 -7.65 -11.01
CA LEU A 179 -4.63 -7.61 -12.22
C LEU A 179 -4.23 -8.69 -13.23
N ALA A 180 -2.92 -8.99 -13.39
CA ALA A 180 -2.49 -10.11 -14.23
C ALA A 180 -3.01 -11.44 -13.66
N GLN A 181 -2.85 -11.68 -12.36
CA GLN A 181 -3.28 -12.90 -11.69
C GLN A 181 -4.80 -13.11 -11.78
N TYR A 182 -5.60 -12.07 -11.51
CA TYR A 182 -7.06 -12.16 -11.61
C TYR A 182 -7.53 -12.44 -13.04
N ASN A 183 -6.89 -11.82 -14.04
CA ASN A 183 -7.23 -12.10 -15.44
C ASN A 183 -6.81 -13.50 -15.89
N ILE A 184 -5.74 -14.08 -15.33
CA ILE A 184 -5.38 -15.49 -15.57
C ILE A 184 -6.50 -16.40 -15.03
N VAL A 185 -6.91 -16.20 -13.78
CA VAL A 185 -7.94 -17.02 -13.12
C VAL A 185 -9.33 -16.84 -13.78
N ASN A 186 -9.58 -15.68 -14.36
CA ASN A 186 -10.79 -15.38 -15.13
C ASN A 186 -10.72 -15.83 -16.60
N HIS A 187 -9.74 -16.66 -16.96
CA HIS A 187 -9.54 -17.17 -18.33
C HIS A 187 -9.44 -16.08 -19.40
N ARG A 188 -8.79 -14.94 -19.06
CA ARG A 188 -8.57 -13.78 -19.95
C ARG A 188 -7.08 -13.58 -20.26
N PRO A 189 -6.40 -14.56 -20.90
CA PRO A 189 -4.93 -14.54 -21.05
C PRO A 189 -4.41 -13.33 -21.84
N LEU A 190 -5.15 -12.86 -22.84
CA LEU A 190 -4.75 -11.68 -23.62
C LEU A 190 -4.74 -10.39 -22.78
N VAL A 191 -5.67 -10.27 -21.83
CA VAL A 191 -5.69 -9.11 -20.90
C VAL A 191 -4.58 -9.25 -19.88
N ALA A 192 -4.41 -10.44 -19.29
CA ALA A 192 -3.30 -10.72 -18.37
C ALA A 192 -1.95 -10.40 -19.01
N GLN A 193 -1.74 -10.77 -20.28
CA GLN A 193 -0.50 -10.51 -20.99
C GLN A 193 -0.17 -9.01 -21.12
N ARG A 194 -1.18 -8.14 -21.22
CA ARG A 194 -0.95 -6.68 -21.25
C ARG A 194 -0.30 -6.17 -19.94
N PHE A 195 -0.81 -6.63 -18.79
CA PHE A 195 -0.23 -6.27 -17.48
C PHE A 195 1.16 -6.90 -17.30
N ILE A 196 1.34 -8.15 -17.71
CA ILE A 196 2.64 -8.83 -17.67
C ILE A 196 3.68 -8.10 -18.51
N ASN A 197 3.32 -7.64 -19.71
CA ASN A 197 4.24 -6.90 -20.58
C ASN A 197 4.68 -5.56 -19.98
N LYS A 198 3.76 -4.85 -19.29
CA LYS A 198 4.14 -3.65 -18.53
C LYS A 198 5.08 -3.99 -17.37
N LEU A 199 4.79 -5.07 -16.65
CA LEU A 199 5.58 -5.51 -15.50
C LEU A 199 7.00 -5.94 -15.92
N LYS A 200 7.18 -6.53 -17.12
CA LYS A 200 8.48 -6.87 -17.68
C LYS A 200 9.43 -5.69 -17.87
N GLN A 201 8.89 -4.48 -17.98
CA GLN A 201 9.69 -3.26 -18.10
C GLN A 201 10.27 -2.81 -16.77
N SER A 202 9.77 -3.35 -15.66
CA SER A 202 10.28 -3.06 -14.33
C SER A 202 11.59 -3.79 -14.04
N LEU A 203 12.57 -3.08 -13.50
CA LEU A 203 13.85 -3.65 -13.12
C LEU A 203 13.72 -4.74 -12.04
N PHE A 204 12.88 -4.51 -11.02
CA PHE A 204 12.78 -5.38 -9.85
C PHE A 204 11.71 -6.47 -9.98
N TYR A 205 10.72 -6.31 -10.87
CA TYR A 205 9.58 -7.23 -10.97
C TYR A 205 9.58 -8.07 -12.25
N ARG A 206 10.66 -8.00 -13.04
CA ARG A 206 10.80 -8.74 -14.30
C ARG A 206 10.71 -10.25 -14.09
N GLU A 207 11.35 -10.78 -13.06
CA GLU A 207 11.28 -12.22 -12.74
C GLU A 207 9.85 -12.66 -12.43
N LYS A 208 9.13 -11.89 -11.61
CA LYS A 208 7.72 -12.15 -11.30
C LYS A 208 6.85 -12.14 -12.56
N ALA A 209 7.11 -11.19 -13.48
CA ALA A 209 6.42 -11.14 -14.77
C ALA A 209 6.65 -12.39 -15.62
N LEU A 210 7.90 -12.88 -15.67
CA LEU A 210 8.24 -14.11 -16.40
C LEU A 210 7.58 -15.35 -15.78
N LEU A 211 7.45 -15.41 -14.46
CA LEU A 211 6.70 -16.49 -13.78
C LEU A 211 5.21 -16.46 -14.16
N LEU A 212 4.58 -15.29 -14.15
CA LEU A 212 3.19 -15.13 -14.55
C LEU A 212 2.97 -15.47 -16.02
N GLU A 213 3.91 -15.13 -16.89
CA GLU A 213 3.84 -15.47 -18.32
C GLU A 213 3.84 -16.98 -18.58
N LYS A 214 4.56 -17.75 -17.77
CA LYS A 214 4.57 -19.23 -17.90
C LYS A 214 3.18 -19.84 -17.64
N ILE A 215 2.41 -19.25 -16.74
CA ILE A 215 1.10 -19.77 -16.34
C ILE A 215 -0.08 -19.01 -16.97
N VAL A 216 0.19 -18.06 -17.86
CA VAL A 216 -0.85 -17.16 -18.41
C VAL A 216 -1.99 -17.90 -19.12
N ASN A 217 -1.69 -19.06 -19.73
CA ASN A 217 -2.67 -19.88 -20.44
C ASN A 217 -3.26 -21.03 -19.59
N GLU A 218 -2.80 -21.20 -18.35
CA GLU A 218 -3.24 -22.31 -17.49
C GLU A 218 -4.59 -22.04 -16.83
N GLY A 219 -5.02 -20.76 -16.76
CA GLY A 219 -6.22 -20.35 -16.04
C GLY A 219 -6.16 -20.56 -14.53
N LYS A 220 -4.98 -20.84 -13.98
CA LYS A 220 -4.75 -21.14 -12.57
C LYS A 220 -3.58 -20.34 -12.02
N VAL A 221 -3.76 -19.81 -10.84
CA VAL A 221 -2.71 -19.11 -10.07
C VAL A 221 -2.65 -19.75 -8.69
N PRO A 222 -1.47 -20.19 -8.21
CA PRO A 222 -1.35 -20.75 -6.87
C PRO A 222 -1.88 -19.80 -5.80
N GLY A 223 -2.77 -20.31 -4.94
CA GLY A 223 -3.36 -19.52 -3.85
C GLY A 223 -4.57 -18.67 -4.23
N LEU A 224 -4.96 -18.61 -5.51
CA LEU A 224 -6.20 -17.97 -5.95
C LEU A 224 -7.23 -19.00 -6.40
N ARG A 225 -8.47 -18.77 -5.99
CA ARG A 225 -9.62 -19.60 -6.37
C ARG A 225 -10.75 -18.70 -6.86
N ASN A 226 -11.32 -19.00 -8.03
CA ASN A 226 -12.57 -18.39 -8.47
C ASN A 226 -13.74 -19.26 -8.02
N ALA A 227 -14.53 -18.79 -7.06
CA ALA A 227 -15.69 -19.51 -6.55
C ALA A 227 -16.85 -19.58 -7.57
N LEU A 228 -16.80 -18.71 -8.58
CA LEU A 228 -17.83 -18.62 -9.64
C LEU A 228 -17.33 -19.22 -10.97
N ASP A 229 -16.19 -19.92 -10.96
CA ASP A 229 -15.65 -20.54 -12.18
C ASP A 229 -16.65 -21.60 -12.73
N GLY A 230 -16.97 -21.48 -14.01
CA GLY A 230 -17.97 -22.34 -14.65
C GLY A 230 -19.43 -22.02 -14.30
N LYS A 231 -19.70 -21.04 -13.45
CA LYS A 231 -21.03 -20.53 -13.16
C LYS A 231 -21.41 -19.39 -14.09
N VAL A 232 -22.72 -19.07 -14.15
CA VAL A 232 -23.22 -17.98 -14.96
C VAL A 232 -22.49 -16.69 -14.64
N ASP A 233 -21.97 -16.02 -15.66
CA ASP A 233 -21.27 -14.74 -15.50
C ASP A 233 -22.32 -13.71 -15.01
N THR A 234 -22.25 -13.42 -13.73
CA THR A 234 -23.13 -12.42 -13.13
C THR A 234 -22.65 -11.06 -13.60
N PRO A 235 -23.43 -10.32 -14.37
CA PRO A 235 -23.09 -8.94 -14.67
C PRO A 235 -22.90 -8.20 -13.35
N ALA A 236 -21.97 -7.24 -13.31
CA ALA A 236 -21.58 -6.46 -12.14
C ALA A 236 -22.72 -5.63 -11.53
N ARG A 237 -23.82 -6.28 -11.16
CA ARG A 237 -24.92 -5.68 -10.37
C ARG A 237 -24.46 -5.40 -8.93
N PHE A 238 -23.31 -5.92 -8.56
CA PHE A 238 -22.78 -5.98 -7.21
C PHE A 238 -21.70 -4.95 -6.93
N ALA A 239 -21.63 -3.94 -7.76
CA ALA A 239 -20.73 -2.79 -7.55
C ALA A 239 -20.98 -2.07 -6.21
N ASN A 240 -22.07 -2.40 -5.50
CA ASN A 240 -22.41 -1.82 -4.22
C ASN A 240 -22.63 -2.93 -3.20
N VAL A 241 -21.64 -3.14 -2.33
CA VAL A 241 -21.70 -4.05 -1.17
C VAL A 241 -22.91 -3.79 -0.25
N LEU A 242 -23.58 -2.64 -0.43
CA LEU A 242 -24.83 -2.30 0.27
C LEU A 242 -26.05 -3.10 -0.22
N ASN A 243 -25.96 -3.83 -1.32
CA ASN A 243 -27.06 -4.55 -1.94
C ASN A 243 -26.87 -6.07 -1.91
N ILE A 244 -26.41 -6.62 -0.78
CA ILE A 244 -26.25 -8.07 -0.58
C ILE A 244 -27.56 -8.83 -0.85
N GLY A 245 -28.71 -8.23 -0.52
CA GLY A 245 -30.02 -8.86 -0.74
C GLY A 245 -30.30 -9.18 -2.22
N PRO A 246 -30.25 -8.20 -3.15
CA PRO A 246 -30.38 -8.45 -4.59
C PRO A 246 -29.34 -9.41 -5.16
N GLU A 247 -28.12 -9.41 -4.58
CA GLU A 247 -27.06 -10.33 -4.97
C GLU A 247 -27.41 -11.77 -4.63
N LEU A 248 -27.80 -12.02 -3.39
CA LEU A 248 -28.25 -13.34 -2.95
C LEU A 248 -29.48 -13.80 -3.74
N GLN A 249 -30.44 -12.92 -3.98
CA GLN A 249 -31.63 -13.23 -4.78
C GLN A 249 -31.20 -13.65 -6.18
N TYR A 250 -30.35 -12.88 -6.85
CA TYR A 250 -29.88 -13.23 -8.19
C TYR A 250 -29.13 -14.57 -8.20
N LEU A 251 -28.28 -14.84 -7.22
CA LEU A 251 -27.58 -16.12 -7.11
C LEU A 251 -28.56 -17.28 -6.90
N CYS A 252 -29.57 -17.11 -6.03
CA CYS A 252 -30.61 -18.12 -5.81
C CYS A 252 -31.47 -18.37 -7.08
N GLU A 253 -31.73 -17.35 -7.89
CA GLU A 253 -32.54 -17.47 -9.10
C GLU A 253 -31.75 -18.10 -10.27
N ASN A 254 -30.44 -17.93 -10.32
CA ASN A 254 -29.61 -18.31 -11.47
C ASN A 254 -28.61 -19.45 -11.18
N ASP A 255 -28.40 -19.83 -9.93
CA ASP A 255 -27.58 -20.99 -9.57
C ASP A 255 -28.47 -22.22 -9.33
N SER A 256 -28.63 -23.05 -10.35
CA SER A 256 -29.43 -24.29 -10.26
C SER A 256 -28.74 -25.44 -9.50
N THR A 257 -27.58 -25.17 -8.90
CA THR A 257 -26.79 -26.17 -8.18
C THR A 257 -26.99 -26.12 -6.66
N ASN A 258 -27.91 -25.29 -6.17
CA ASN A 258 -28.30 -25.23 -4.77
C ASN A 258 -29.72 -25.69 -4.54
#